data_c9dbac344d7d1c5da746a339a300e79b
#
_entry.id   c9dbac344d7d1c5da746a339a300e79b
#
_cell.length_a   1.000
_cell.length_b   1.000
_cell.length_c   1.000
_cell.angle_alpha   90.00
_cell.angle_beta   90.00
_cell.angle_gamma   90.00
#
_symmetry.space_group_name_H-M   'P 1'
#
loop_
_entity.id
_entity.type
_entity.pdbx_description
1 polymer ?
#
loop_
_entity_poly.entity_id
_entity_poly.type
_entity_poly.pdbx_seq_one_letter_code
_entity_poly.pdbx_strand_id
1 'polypeptide(L)'
;MVGGGRQGAGAVGAASGPAVAFHRFDPTLPPANGNGGLQLNWHAREAPIRITDDTVVSAWTFEGDIPGPIVHCRVGDTVEFTLTNDVDVPHSMDFHAAQIDPKQAFRSVGKGQSVSYTFKPKYAGAFMYHCGTAPVLMHIGSGMHGALIVSPREGLPPAKEFVLVESEFYLGEAANGVRPFDYNKMLSTLPDYVAFNGRPSQYVKEPIHVKVGDRVRFWMVDAGPTHPCHFHIVGEQFDTVYLGAPPGTPLRGVQTFSVPAGGGMVFELVCDVPGEFPFVNHGFGHGQKGGIGILVVEG
;
A
#
# COMPACT_ATOMS: atom_id res chain seq x y z
N MET A 1 47.78 11.72 -45.52
CA MET A 1 46.83 10.64 -45.59
C MET A 1 47.02 9.75 -44.38
N VAL A 2 46.19 9.86 -43.37
CA VAL A 2 46.14 8.93 -42.23
C VAL A 2 44.67 8.64 -41.98
N GLY A 3 44.26 7.41 -42.31
CA GLY A 3 42.89 6.94 -42.12
C GLY A 3 42.61 6.61 -40.66
N GLY A 4 41.68 7.31 -40.04
CA GLY A 4 41.16 6.99 -38.72
C GLY A 4 40.02 5.99 -38.79
N GLY A 5 40.27 4.74 -38.39
CA GLY A 5 39.23 3.74 -38.23
C GLY A 5 38.33 4.10 -37.06
N ARG A 6 37.04 4.27 -37.32
CA ARG A 6 35.98 4.32 -36.28
C ARG A 6 35.72 2.86 -35.84
N GLN A 7 36.11 2.54 -34.61
CA GLN A 7 35.62 1.34 -33.94
C GLN A 7 34.14 1.58 -33.55
N GLY A 8 33.26 0.75 -34.07
CA GLY A 8 31.86 0.74 -33.71
C GLY A 8 31.69 0.29 -32.25
N ALA A 9 31.11 1.15 -31.43
CA ALA A 9 30.62 0.75 -30.12
C ALA A 9 29.48 -0.24 -30.30
N GLY A 10 29.74 -1.51 -29.97
CA GLY A 10 28.70 -2.53 -29.90
C GLY A 10 27.66 -2.12 -28.87
N ALA A 11 26.42 -1.98 -29.31
CA ALA A 11 25.29 -1.85 -28.40
C ALA A 11 25.24 -3.12 -27.53
N VAL A 12 25.54 -2.98 -26.26
CA VAL A 12 25.28 -3.99 -25.25
C VAL A 12 23.75 -4.11 -25.19
N GLY A 13 23.23 -5.19 -25.76
CA GLY A 13 21.79 -5.47 -25.67
C GLY A 13 21.38 -5.54 -24.20
N ALA A 14 20.49 -4.65 -23.81
CA ALA A 14 19.86 -4.73 -22.48
C ALA A 14 19.21 -6.11 -22.38
N ALA A 15 19.64 -6.91 -21.41
CA ALA A 15 19.00 -8.18 -21.10
C ALA A 15 17.53 -7.86 -20.78
N SER A 16 16.62 -8.32 -21.64
CA SER A 16 15.21 -8.18 -21.40
C SER A 16 14.86 -8.97 -20.14
N GLY A 17 14.50 -8.26 -19.06
CA GLY A 17 13.98 -8.88 -17.84
C GLY A 17 12.70 -9.69 -18.12
N PRO A 18 12.19 -10.42 -17.11
CA PRO A 18 11.00 -11.24 -17.28
C PRO A 18 9.83 -10.41 -17.81
N ALA A 19 9.01 -11.00 -18.68
CA ALA A 19 7.81 -10.37 -19.23
C ALA A 19 6.71 -10.31 -18.15
N VAL A 20 6.86 -9.38 -17.20
CA VAL A 20 5.87 -9.10 -16.15
C VAL A 20 5.01 -7.94 -16.61
N ALA A 21 3.70 -8.13 -16.68
CA ALA A 21 2.78 -7.06 -17.06
C ALA A 21 2.68 -6.02 -15.93
N PHE A 22 2.52 -4.76 -16.33
CA PHE A 22 2.12 -3.72 -15.38
C PHE A 22 0.60 -3.84 -15.14
N HIS A 23 0.22 -3.91 -13.90
CA HIS A 23 -1.18 -3.90 -13.48
C HIS A 23 -1.41 -2.72 -12.54
N ARG A 24 -2.29 -1.80 -12.93
CA ARG A 24 -2.77 -0.75 -12.05
C ARG A 24 -3.51 -1.39 -10.87
N PHE A 25 -3.24 -0.91 -9.67
CA PHE A 25 -4.01 -1.33 -8.50
C PHE A 25 -5.33 -0.53 -8.44
N ASP A 26 -6.46 -1.22 -8.33
CA ASP A 26 -7.76 -0.57 -8.15
C ASP A 26 -7.87 -0.04 -6.71
N PRO A 27 -7.98 1.29 -6.49
CA PRO A 27 -8.08 1.86 -5.17
C PRO A 27 -9.47 1.75 -4.56
N THR A 28 -10.47 1.30 -5.31
CA THR A 28 -11.86 1.22 -4.81
C THR A 28 -11.95 0.31 -3.59
N LEU A 29 -12.57 0.80 -2.52
CA LEU A 29 -12.80 -0.02 -1.34
C LEU A 29 -13.71 -1.21 -1.70
N PRO A 30 -13.27 -2.47 -1.53
CA PRO A 30 -14.14 -3.61 -1.78
C PRO A 30 -15.33 -3.62 -0.80
N PRO A 31 -16.48 -4.21 -1.16
CA PRO A 31 -17.62 -4.29 -0.27
C PRO A 31 -17.26 -5.06 1.01
N ALA A 32 -17.77 -4.58 2.16
CA ALA A 32 -17.61 -5.33 3.41
C ALA A 32 -18.34 -6.68 3.32
N ASN A 33 -17.72 -7.72 3.87
CA ASN A 33 -18.38 -9.00 3.98
C ASN A 33 -19.68 -8.89 4.81
N GLY A 34 -20.83 -9.25 4.21
CA GLY A 34 -22.15 -9.06 4.80
C GLY A 34 -22.53 -10.07 5.90
N ASN A 35 -21.77 -11.16 6.07
CA ASN A 35 -22.20 -12.33 6.85
C ASN A 35 -21.63 -12.40 8.27
N GLY A 36 -21.03 -11.33 8.80
CA GLY A 36 -20.51 -11.29 10.18
C GLY A 36 -19.20 -12.04 10.39
N GLY A 37 -18.58 -12.57 9.34
CA GLY A 37 -17.29 -13.25 9.41
C GLY A 37 -16.55 -13.27 8.07
N LEU A 38 -15.21 -13.28 8.14
CA LEU A 38 -14.31 -13.47 7.01
C LEU A 38 -13.42 -14.67 7.25
N GLN A 39 -13.23 -15.46 6.20
CA GLN A 39 -12.24 -16.51 6.18
C GLN A 39 -11.15 -16.12 5.17
N LEU A 40 -9.92 -15.91 5.66
CA LEU A 40 -8.78 -15.49 4.88
C LEU A 40 -7.72 -16.60 4.90
N ASN A 41 -7.53 -17.26 3.77
CA ASN A 41 -6.52 -18.30 3.60
C ASN A 41 -5.48 -17.78 2.60
N TRP A 42 -4.37 -17.25 3.11
CA TRP A 42 -3.37 -16.57 2.30
C TRP A 42 -2.05 -17.33 2.24
N HIS A 43 -1.30 -17.00 1.20
CA HIS A 43 0.02 -17.54 0.94
C HIS A 43 1.08 -16.44 0.96
N ALA A 44 2.16 -16.68 1.68
CA ALA A 44 3.38 -15.90 1.51
C ALA A 44 4.13 -16.42 0.29
N ARG A 45 4.41 -15.52 -0.68
CA ARG A 45 5.01 -15.86 -1.97
C ARG A 45 6.11 -14.87 -2.34
N GLU A 46 7.10 -15.35 -3.08
CA GLU A 46 8.01 -14.48 -3.82
C GLU A 46 7.46 -14.27 -5.23
N ALA A 47 7.43 -13.02 -5.70
CA ALA A 47 6.89 -12.69 -7.01
C ALA A 47 7.66 -11.54 -7.66
N PRO A 48 7.93 -11.60 -8.96
CA PRO A 48 8.39 -10.45 -9.72
C PRO A 48 7.22 -9.50 -9.97
N ILE A 49 7.33 -8.27 -9.50
CA ILE A 49 6.30 -7.23 -9.63
C ILE A 49 6.83 -6.10 -10.49
N ARG A 50 6.09 -5.72 -11.54
CA ARG A 50 6.38 -4.51 -12.31
C ARG A 50 5.77 -3.31 -11.59
N ILE A 51 6.63 -2.43 -11.10
CA ILE A 51 6.20 -1.23 -10.35
C ILE A 51 6.17 0.03 -11.21
N THR A 52 7.01 0.10 -12.26
CA THR A 52 7.00 1.15 -13.29
C THR A 52 7.14 0.52 -14.68
N ASP A 53 7.13 1.33 -15.75
CA ASP A 53 7.27 0.83 -17.12
C ASP A 53 8.59 0.09 -17.35
N ASP A 54 9.64 0.45 -16.60
CA ASP A 54 11.02 -0.04 -16.76
C ASP A 54 11.56 -0.81 -15.54
N THR A 55 10.82 -0.85 -14.43
CA THR A 55 11.30 -1.43 -13.18
C THR A 55 10.46 -2.64 -12.75
N VAL A 56 11.12 -3.79 -12.63
CA VAL A 56 10.58 -5.01 -12.02
C VAL A 56 11.36 -5.28 -10.73
N VAL A 57 10.64 -5.59 -9.65
CA VAL A 57 11.22 -5.93 -8.34
C VAL A 57 10.97 -7.39 -8.00
N SER A 58 11.89 -8.04 -7.27
CA SER A 58 11.67 -9.35 -6.65
C SER A 58 11.10 -9.14 -5.27
N ALA A 59 9.80 -9.32 -5.11
CA ALA A 59 9.08 -8.98 -3.88
C ALA A 59 8.72 -10.21 -3.06
N TRP A 60 8.72 -10.06 -1.74
CA TRP A 60 8.00 -10.94 -0.84
C TRP A 60 6.58 -10.38 -0.69
N THR A 61 5.59 -11.23 -0.81
CA THR A 61 4.21 -10.78 -0.95
C THR A 61 3.24 -11.64 -0.13
N PHE A 62 2.10 -11.05 0.18
CA PHE A 62 0.91 -11.81 0.50
C PHE A 62 0.05 -11.91 -0.77
N GLU A 63 -0.25 -13.13 -1.21
CA GLU A 63 -1.05 -13.44 -2.40
C GLU A 63 -0.47 -12.95 -3.74
N GLY A 64 0.81 -12.56 -3.79
CA GLY A 64 1.51 -12.31 -5.06
C GLY A 64 1.47 -10.86 -5.54
N ASP A 65 1.06 -9.88 -4.74
CA ASP A 65 1.09 -8.46 -5.12
C ASP A 65 1.53 -7.52 -3.98
N ILE A 66 1.81 -6.26 -4.30
CA ILE A 66 2.10 -5.13 -3.40
C ILE A 66 1.11 -3.99 -3.67
N PRO A 67 0.38 -3.51 -2.65
CA PRO A 67 0.19 -4.17 -1.38
C PRO A 67 -0.48 -5.54 -1.54
N GLY A 68 -0.47 -6.36 -0.50
CA GLY A 68 -1.33 -7.53 -0.43
C GLY A 68 -2.82 -7.16 -0.49
N PRO A 69 -3.75 -8.14 -0.41
CA PRO A 69 -5.18 -7.91 -0.59
C PRO A 69 -5.74 -6.83 0.34
N ILE A 70 -6.56 -5.92 -0.18
CA ILE A 70 -7.34 -5.00 0.65
C ILE A 70 -8.51 -5.78 1.25
N VAL A 71 -8.57 -5.81 2.58
CA VAL A 71 -9.63 -6.50 3.32
C VAL A 71 -10.60 -5.49 3.89
N HIS A 72 -11.91 -5.75 3.79
CA HIS A 72 -12.94 -4.91 4.37
C HIS A 72 -13.92 -5.72 5.23
N CYS A 73 -14.04 -5.35 6.49
CA CYS A 73 -14.98 -5.92 7.45
C CYS A 73 -15.63 -4.84 8.31
N ARG A 74 -16.46 -5.25 9.26
CA ARG A 74 -17.10 -4.37 10.23
C ARG A 74 -16.60 -4.64 11.64
N VAL A 75 -16.72 -3.65 12.50
CA VAL A 75 -16.46 -3.82 13.95
C VAL A 75 -17.20 -5.04 14.48
N GLY A 76 -16.46 -5.92 15.15
CA GLY A 76 -17.00 -7.15 15.77
C GLY A 76 -17.20 -8.34 14.83
N ASP A 77 -16.91 -8.20 13.53
CA ASP A 77 -16.88 -9.37 12.63
C ASP A 77 -15.78 -10.33 13.04
N THR A 78 -16.03 -11.62 12.87
CA THR A 78 -15.02 -12.64 13.12
C THR A 78 -14.10 -12.77 11.91
N VAL A 79 -12.81 -12.57 12.09
CA VAL A 79 -11.79 -12.81 11.06
C VAL A 79 -11.05 -14.10 11.42
N GLU A 80 -11.25 -15.14 10.63
CA GLU A 80 -10.51 -16.40 10.68
C GLU A 80 -9.39 -16.34 9.65
N PHE A 81 -8.15 -16.34 10.12
CA PHE A 81 -6.98 -16.15 9.27
C PHE A 81 -6.07 -17.36 9.31
N THR A 82 -5.58 -17.75 8.14
CA THR A 82 -4.53 -18.75 7.96
C THR A 82 -3.50 -18.23 6.96
N LEU A 83 -2.24 -18.21 7.36
CA LEU A 83 -1.09 -17.97 6.47
C LEU A 83 -0.37 -19.30 6.22
N THR A 84 -0.19 -19.66 4.97
CA THR A 84 0.70 -20.73 4.52
C THR A 84 1.94 -20.10 3.89
N ASN A 85 3.11 -20.55 4.29
CA ASN A 85 4.36 -20.05 3.71
C ASN A 85 4.85 -20.97 2.60
N ASP A 86 4.88 -20.47 1.35
CA ASP A 86 5.30 -21.22 0.17
C ASP A 86 6.80 -21.07 -0.14
N VAL A 87 7.54 -20.20 0.59
CA VAL A 87 8.92 -19.84 0.28
C VAL A 87 9.90 -20.24 1.39
N ASP A 88 11.20 -20.23 1.07
CA ASP A 88 12.23 -20.72 2.01
C ASP A 88 12.47 -19.77 3.20
N VAL A 89 12.21 -18.46 3.02
CA VAL A 89 12.30 -17.46 4.10
C VAL A 89 11.10 -17.62 5.02
N PRO A 90 11.27 -17.66 6.37
CA PRO A 90 10.15 -17.70 7.29
C PRO A 90 9.32 -16.41 7.25
N HIS A 91 8.00 -16.55 7.35
CA HIS A 91 7.07 -15.41 7.37
C HIS A 91 6.03 -15.56 8.48
N SER A 92 5.40 -14.44 8.82
CA SER A 92 4.32 -14.36 9.79
C SER A 92 3.28 -13.32 9.35
N MET A 93 2.24 -13.11 10.15
CA MET A 93 1.25 -12.07 9.91
C MET A 93 0.86 -11.38 11.20
N ASP A 94 0.94 -10.06 11.18
CA ASP A 94 0.45 -9.16 12.22
C ASP A 94 -0.65 -8.26 11.63
N PHE A 95 -1.87 -8.34 12.17
CA PHE A 95 -2.95 -7.41 11.89
C PHE A 95 -3.03 -6.37 13.01
N HIS A 96 -2.78 -5.10 12.74
CA HIS A 96 -2.88 -4.02 13.73
C HIS A 96 -4.29 -3.87 14.33
N ALA A 97 -5.31 -4.39 13.66
CA ALA A 97 -6.68 -4.45 14.19
C ALA A 97 -6.91 -5.60 15.19
N ALA A 98 -5.98 -6.56 15.30
CA ALA A 98 -6.11 -7.72 16.17
C ALA A 98 -5.61 -7.38 17.58
N GLN A 99 -6.41 -7.69 18.58
CA GLN A 99 -6.00 -7.67 19.99
C GLN A 99 -5.82 -9.10 20.47
N ILE A 100 -4.62 -9.65 20.28
CA ILE A 100 -4.30 -11.05 20.53
C ILE A 100 -2.83 -11.15 21.01
N ASP A 101 -2.48 -12.23 21.72
CA ASP A 101 -1.09 -12.47 22.15
C ASP A 101 -0.18 -12.68 20.92
N PRO A 102 0.77 -11.77 20.64
CA PRO A 102 1.61 -11.84 19.45
C PRO A 102 2.51 -13.09 19.43
N LYS A 103 2.90 -13.62 20.57
CA LYS A 103 3.73 -14.84 20.65
C LYS A 103 3.03 -16.07 20.12
N GLN A 104 1.70 -16.11 20.23
CA GLN A 104 0.89 -17.22 19.75
C GLN A 104 0.44 -16.99 18.30
N ALA A 105 -0.05 -15.81 18.00
CA ALA A 105 -0.68 -15.50 16.72
C ALA A 105 0.35 -15.16 15.63
N PHE A 106 1.36 -14.32 15.93
CA PHE A 106 2.26 -13.75 14.93
C PHE A 106 3.59 -14.51 14.84
N ARG A 107 3.61 -15.79 15.22
CA ARG A 107 4.81 -16.62 15.12
C ARG A 107 5.21 -16.85 13.68
N SER A 108 6.50 -16.82 13.40
CA SER A 108 7.04 -17.15 12.08
C SER A 108 6.85 -18.63 11.75
N VAL A 109 6.53 -18.91 10.50
CA VAL A 109 6.40 -20.27 9.96
C VAL A 109 7.34 -20.45 8.76
N GLY A 110 8.00 -21.61 8.72
CA GLY A 110 8.87 -22.01 7.60
C GLY A 110 8.07 -22.50 6.41
N LYS A 111 8.79 -22.82 5.33
CA LYS A 111 8.21 -23.34 4.08
C LYS A 111 7.32 -24.55 4.30
N GLY A 112 6.14 -24.51 3.70
CA GLY A 112 5.12 -25.56 3.79
C GLY A 112 4.38 -25.59 5.13
N GLN A 113 4.70 -24.69 6.07
CA GLN A 113 4.02 -24.60 7.35
C GLN A 113 2.95 -23.50 7.31
N SER A 114 1.99 -23.60 8.24
CA SER A 114 0.92 -22.63 8.39
C SER A 114 0.78 -22.16 9.83
N VAL A 115 0.24 -20.94 9.98
CA VAL A 115 -0.24 -20.40 11.25
C VAL A 115 -1.68 -19.93 11.07
N SER A 116 -2.53 -20.25 12.03
CA SER A 116 -3.94 -19.85 12.01
C SER A 116 -4.31 -19.21 13.34
N TYR A 117 -5.13 -18.17 13.28
CA TYR A 117 -5.74 -17.56 14.45
C TYR A 117 -7.02 -16.81 14.08
N THR A 118 -7.79 -16.46 15.09
CA THR A 118 -9.07 -15.77 14.94
C THR A 118 -9.05 -14.51 15.79
N PHE A 119 -9.59 -13.40 15.25
CA PHE A 119 -9.75 -12.17 16.00
C PHE A 119 -11.03 -11.44 15.60
N LYS A 120 -11.40 -10.42 16.39
CA LYS A 120 -12.55 -9.54 16.12
C LYS A 120 -12.06 -8.09 16.28
N PRO A 121 -12.05 -7.28 15.21
CA PRO A 121 -11.72 -5.86 15.31
C PRO A 121 -12.69 -5.16 16.27
N LYS A 122 -12.15 -4.43 17.25
CA LYS A 122 -12.97 -3.70 18.23
C LYS A 122 -13.28 -2.26 17.82
N TYR A 123 -12.43 -1.70 16.96
CA TYR A 123 -12.49 -0.32 16.55
C TYR A 123 -12.58 -0.23 15.04
N ALA A 124 -13.37 0.75 14.56
CA ALA A 124 -13.38 1.11 13.15
C ALA A 124 -12.12 1.90 12.79
N GLY A 125 -11.64 1.80 11.55
CA GLY A 125 -10.47 2.50 11.05
C GLY A 125 -9.82 1.84 9.86
N ALA A 126 -8.75 2.47 9.37
CA ALA A 126 -7.81 1.88 8.43
C ALA A 126 -6.64 1.30 9.23
N PHE A 127 -6.39 0.01 9.10
CA PHE A 127 -5.36 -0.69 9.84
C PHE A 127 -4.38 -1.35 8.89
N MET A 128 -3.09 -1.20 9.18
CA MET A 128 -2.06 -1.97 8.50
C MET A 128 -2.13 -3.44 8.90
N TYR A 129 -1.76 -4.31 7.99
CA TYR A 129 -1.24 -5.64 8.31
C TYR A 129 0.12 -5.83 7.65
N HIS A 130 0.99 -6.63 8.26
CA HIS A 130 2.33 -6.86 7.73
C HIS A 130 2.96 -8.15 8.26
N CYS A 131 4.08 -8.56 7.64
CA CYS A 131 4.91 -9.62 8.19
C CYS A 131 5.67 -9.11 9.43
N GLY A 132 5.55 -9.83 10.54
CA GLY A 132 6.26 -9.52 11.80
C GLY A 132 7.53 -10.33 12.04
N THR A 133 7.98 -11.12 11.07
CA THR A 133 9.23 -11.90 11.15
C THR A 133 10.45 -10.97 11.16
N ALA A 134 11.39 -11.22 12.05
CA ALA A 134 12.63 -10.44 12.12
C ALA A 134 13.60 -10.78 10.97
N PRO A 135 14.29 -9.80 10.40
CA PRO A 135 14.20 -8.37 10.66
C PRO A 135 12.97 -7.74 10.00
N VAL A 136 12.04 -7.22 10.80
CA VAL A 136 10.73 -6.73 10.37
C VAL A 136 10.83 -5.68 9.26
N LEU A 137 11.81 -4.78 9.36
CA LEU A 137 12.10 -3.75 8.35
C LEU A 137 12.29 -4.37 6.96
N MET A 138 13.04 -5.48 6.85
CA MET A 138 13.28 -6.17 5.58
C MET A 138 11.99 -6.73 4.99
N HIS A 139 11.15 -7.36 5.82
CA HIS A 139 9.92 -7.99 5.36
C HIS A 139 8.88 -6.96 4.89
N ILE A 140 8.66 -5.89 5.67
CA ILE A 140 7.75 -4.80 5.26
C ILE A 140 8.29 -4.12 4.00
N GLY A 141 9.56 -3.73 4.00
CA GLY A 141 10.18 -3.03 2.88
C GLY A 141 10.30 -3.87 1.61
N SER A 142 10.23 -5.20 1.70
CA SER A 142 10.20 -6.11 0.54
C SER A 142 8.80 -6.35 -0.01
N GLY A 143 7.74 -5.71 0.56
CA GLY A 143 6.38 -5.74 0.02
C GLY A 143 5.34 -6.46 0.88
N MET A 144 5.72 -7.02 2.04
CA MET A 144 4.79 -7.80 2.88
C MET A 144 3.95 -6.91 3.79
N HIS A 145 3.05 -6.15 3.20
CA HIS A 145 2.12 -5.26 3.88
C HIS A 145 0.83 -5.06 3.09
N GLY A 146 -0.20 -4.54 3.75
CA GLY A 146 -1.45 -4.14 3.13
C GLY A 146 -2.40 -3.49 4.13
N ALA A 147 -3.68 -3.40 3.79
CA ALA A 147 -4.69 -2.74 4.60
C ALA A 147 -5.88 -3.63 4.95
N LEU A 148 -6.28 -3.57 6.21
CA LEU A 148 -7.56 -4.04 6.72
C LEU A 148 -8.42 -2.83 7.07
N ILE A 149 -9.49 -2.61 6.34
CA ILE A 149 -10.46 -1.56 6.59
C ILE A 149 -11.58 -2.11 7.46
N VAL A 150 -11.85 -1.44 8.56
CA VAL A 150 -12.90 -1.81 9.50
C VAL A 150 -13.93 -0.69 9.55
N SER A 151 -15.10 -0.90 8.95
CA SER A 151 -16.21 0.04 9.02
C SER A 151 -16.95 -0.08 10.36
N PRO A 152 -17.60 1.00 10.84
CA PRO A 152 -18.56 0.89 11.92
C PRO A 152 -19.68 -0.09 11.58
N ARG A 153 -20.23 -0.76 12.60
CA ARG A 153 -21.28 -1.77 12.38
C ARG A 153 -22.57 -1.17 11.83
N GLU A 154 -22.90 0.02 12.26
CA GLU A 154 -24.05 0.81 11.81
C GLU A 154 -23.87 1.37 10.38
N GLY A 155 -22.67 1.25 9.81
CA GLY A 155 -22.31 1.81 8.51
C GLY A 155 -21.90 3.27 8.58
N LEU A 156 -21.65 3.85 7.42
CA LEU A 156 -21.24 5.25 7.23
C LEU A 156 -22.17 5.92 6.20
N PRO A 157 -22.28 7.26 6.24
CA PRO A 157 -22.93 7.99 5.16
C PRO A 157 -22.34 7.60 3.79
N PRO A 158 -23.16 7.50 2.73
CA PRO A 158 -22.68 7.15 1.40
C PRO A 158 -21.54 8.07 0.94
N ALA A 159 -20.52 7.46 0.34
CA ALA A 159 -19.37 8.15 -0.22
C ALA A 159 -18.77 7.33 -1.37
N LYS A 160 -17.95 7.95 -2.22
CA LYS A 160 -16.99 7.26 -3.09
C LYS A 160 -15.79 6.90 -2.22
N GLU A 161 -15.53 5.62 -2.01
CA GLU A 161 -14.56 5.17 -1.04
C GLU A 161 -13.34 4.56 -1.71
N PHE A 162 -12.16 5.04 -1.34
CA PHE A 162 -10.89 4.60 -1.89
C PHE A 162 -9.93 4.22 -0.75
N VAL A 163 -9.11 3.21 -1.00
CA VAL A 163 -8.03 2.80 -0.10
C VAL A 163 -6.70 3.17 -0.73
N LEU A 164 -5.87 3.89 0.01
CA LEU A 164 -4.50 4.21 -0.38
C LEU A 164 -3.54 3.63 0.66
N VAL A 165 -2.66 2.75 0.23
CA VAL A 165 -1.55 2.23 1.03
C VAL A 165 -0.28 2.84 0.50
N GLU A 166 0.33 3.76 1.25
CA GLU A 166 1.65 4.28 0.90
C GLU A 166 2.73 3.31 1.32
N SER A 167 3.74 3.15 0.48
CA SER A 167 4.93 2.36 0.79
C SER A 167 6.18 2.86 0.08
N GLU A 168 7.33 2.56 0.67
CA GLU A 168 8.66 2.96 0.22
C GLU A 168 9.38 1.77 -0.41
N PHE A 169 10.09 2.02 -1.51
CA PHE A 169 10.88 1.03 -2.23
C PHE A 169 12.37 1.36 -2.15
N TYR A 170 13.15 0.46 -1.62
CA TYR A 170 14.59 0.54 -1.45
C TYR A 170 15.24 -0.57 -2.29
N LEU A 171 15.77 -0.23 -3.45
CA LEU A 171 16.10 -1.20 -4.48
C LEU A 171 17.61 -1.30 -4.70
N GLY A 172 18.10 -2.53 -4.73
CA GLY A 172 19.46 -2.87 -5.12
C GLY A 172 19.67 -2.78 -6.64
N GLU A 173 20.88 -3.13 -7.09
CA GLU A 173 21.22 -3.20 -8.50
C GLU A 173 20.45 -4.31 -9.22
N ALA A 174 20.08 -4.05 -10.46
CA ALA A 174 19.33 -5.01 -11.26
C ALA A 174 20.20 -6.23 -11.63
N ALA A 175 19.65 -7.42 -11.42
CA ALA A 175 20.20 -8.67 -11.92
C ALA A 175 19.18 -9.33 -12.86
N ASN A 176 19.58 -9.61 -14.11
CA ASN A 176 18.67 -10.14 -15.13
C ASN A 176 17.36 -9.34 -15.32
N GLY A 177 17.45 -8.00 -15.20
CA GLY A 177 16.32 -7.09 -15.36
C GLY A 177 15.35 -7.04 -14.17
N VAL A 178 15.68 -7.65 -13.04
CA VAL A 178 14.92 -7.59 -11.79
C VAL A 178 15.77 -6.95 -10.71
N ARG A 179 15.21 -6.01 -9.95
CA ARG A 179 15.87 -5.35 -8.82
C ARG A 179 15.46 -6.01 -7.50
N PRO A 180 16.40 -6.53 -6.72
CA PRO A 180 16.12 -6.98 -5.36
C PRO A 180 15.88 -5.78 -4.44
N PHE A 181 15.27 -6.02 -3.29
CA PHE A 181 15.25 -5.04 -2.19
C PHE A 181 16.59 -5.00 -1.48
N ASP A 182 16.99 -3.82 -1.03
CA ASP A 182 18.28 -3.54 -0.37
C ASP A 182 18.09 -3.11 1.08
N TYR A 183 18.47 -4.00 2.00
CA TYR A 183 18.34 -3.75 3.43
C TYR A 183 19.19 -2.59 3.94
N ASN A 184 20.39 -2.37 3.39
CA ASN A 184 21.24 -1.24 3.79
C ASN A 184 20.64 0.09 3.37
N LYS A 185 19.99 0.13 2.19
CA LYS A 185 19.22 1.31 1.79
C LYS A 185 18.03 1.55 2.71
N MET A 186 17.31 0.51 3.12
CA MET A 186 16.23 0.63 4.12
C MET A 186 16.74 1.26 5.41
N LEU A 187 17.89 0.80 5.92
CA LEU A 187 18.51 1.38 7.11
C LEU A 187 18.95 2.83 6.91
N SER A 188 19.29 3.22 5.69
CA SER A 188 19.66 4.60 5.36
C SER A 188 18.48 5.53 5.15
N THR A 189 17.27 4.99 5.11
CA THR A 189 15.99 5.72 4.96
C THR A 189 15.89 6.59 3.69
N LEU A 190 16.57 6.19 2.61
CA LEU A 190 16.57 6.89 1.32
C LEU A 190 15.93 6.02 0.23
N PRO A 191 14.59 5.99 0.12
CA PRO A 191 13.90 5.16 -0.86
C PRO A 191 14.20 5.60 -2.30
N ASP A 192 14.24 4.64 -3.22
CA ASP A 192 14.31 4.92 -4.66
C ASP A 192 12.94 5.38 -5.18
N TYR A 193 11.85 4.76 -4.71
CA TYR A 193 10.47 5.14 -5.03
C TYR A 193 9.61 5.19 -3.78
N VAL A 194 8.53 5.96 -3.89
CA VAL A 194 7.39 5.95 -2.95
C VAL A 194 6.12 5.75 -3.79
N ALA A 195 5.19 4.97 -3.30
CA ALA A 195 4.03 4.63 -4.10
C ALA A 195 2.75 4.59 -3.27
N PHE A 196 1.66 5.07 -3.83
CA PHE A 196 0.33 4.67 -3.40
C PHE A 196 -0.04 3.35 -4.08
N ASN A 197 -0.40 2.34 -3.28
CA ASN A 197 -0.79 1.01 -3.73
C ASN A 197 0.26 0.32 -4.62
N GLY A 198 1.54 0.44 -4.22
CA GLY A 198 2.64 -0.36 -4.75
C GLY A 198 3.14 0.00 -6.14
N ARG A 199 2.58 1.03 -6.80
CA ARG A 199 3.04 1.49 -8.12
C ARG A 199 3.25 3.01 -8.09
N PRO A 200 4.50 3.48 -8.20
CA PRO A 200 4.81 4.90 -8.23
C PRO A 200 4.04 5.63 -9.33
N SER A 201 3.36 6.73 -8.97
CA SER A 201 2.64 7.61 -9.90
C SER A 201 1.55 6.92 -10.76
N GLN A 202 1.05 5.74 -10.39
CA GLN A 202 0.06 5.03 -11.20
C GLN A 202 -1.23 5.84 -11.40
N TYR A 203 -1.65 6.58 -10.39
CA TYR A 203 -2.85 7.43 -10.45
C TYR A 203 -2.63 8.78 -11.14
N VAL A 204 -1.42 9.08 -11.62
CA VAL A 204 -1.17 10.16 -12.59
C VAL A 204 -1.48 9.69 -14.01
N LYS A 205 -1.10 8.43 -14.33
CA LYS A 205 -1.36 7.82 -15.65
C LYS A 205 -2.83 7.43 -15.80
N GLU A 206 -3.42 6.87 -14.74
CA GLU A 206 -4.81 6.44 -14.68
C GLU A 206 -5.48 7.03 -13.43
N PRO A 207 -6.03 8.27 -13.52
CA PRO A 207 -6.59 9.00 -12.39
C PRO A 207 -7.75 8.30 -11.69
N ILE A 208 -8.07 8.78 -10.48
CA ILE A 208 -9.30 8.44 -9.76
C ILE A 208 -10.38 9.43 -10.21
N HIS A 209 -11.54 8.94 -10.64
CA HIS A 209 -12.64 9.75 -11.15
C HIS A 209 -13.81 9.81 -10.19
N VAL A 210 -14.32 11.01 -9.97
CA VAL A 210 -15.53 11.31 -9.17
C VAL A 210 -16.30 12.46 -9.84
N LYS A 211 -17.45 12.83 -9.30
CA LYS A 211 -18.28 13.92 -9.84
C LYS A 211 -18.40 15.06 -8.82
N VAL A 212 -18.71 16.26 -9.34
CA VAL A 212 -19.11 17.38 -8.49
C VAL A 212 -20.29 16.96 -7.60
N GLY A 213 -20.19 17.27 -6.31
CA GLY A 213 -21.15 16.89 -5.27
C GLY A 213 -20.91 15.52 -4.65
N ASP A 214 -20.00 14.69 -5.20
CA ASP A 214 -19.63 13.44 -4.56
C ASP A 214 -18.91 13.71 -3.23
N ARG A 215 -19.34 13.01 -2.18
CA ARG A 215 -18.52 12.83 -0.98
C ARG A 215 -17.47 11.78 -1.27
N VAL A 216 -16.21 12.12 -1.07
CA VAL A 216 -15.07 11.22 -1.23
C VAL A 216 -14.52 10.85 0.14
N ARG A 217 -14.21 9.58 0.35
CA ARG A 217 -13.59 9.06 1.56
C ARG A 217 -12.35 8.25 1.20
N PHE A 218 -11.19 8.73 1.66
CA PHE A 218 -9.94 7.99 1.56
C PHE A 218 -9.66 7.27 2.88
N TRP A 219 -9.53 5.95 2.81
CA TRP A 219 -8.97 5.10 3.86
C TRP A 219 -7.48 4.99 3.61
N MET A 220 -6.71 5.72 4.39
CA MET A 220 -5.27 5.84 4.19
C MET A 220 -4.53 4.96 5.19
N VAL A 221 -3.61 4.12 4.70
CA VAL A 221 -2.63 3.38 5.51
C VAL A 221 -1.24 3.77 5.03
N ASP A 222 -0.37 4.07 5.97
CA ASP A 222 1.05 4.23 5.68
C ASP A 222 1.80 2.97 6.14
N ALA A 223 2.23 2.18 5.18
CA ALA A 223 3.06 1.01 5.44
C ALA A 223 4.54 1.36 5.65
N GLY A 224 4.95 2.55 5.28
CA GLY A 224 6.31 3.03 5.42
C GLY A 224 7.32 2.22 4.59
N PRO A 225 8.33 1.59 5.18
CA PRO A 225 8.47 1.23 6.61
C PRO A 225 8.98 2.32 7.55
N THR A 226 9.41 3.47 7.05
CA THR A 226 10.14 4.43 7.89
C THR A 226 9.52 5.82 7.97
N HIS A 227 9.15 6.42 6.83
CA HIS A 227 8.68 7.81 6.80
C HIS A 227 7.16 7.89 6.86
N PRO A 228 6.61 8.96 7.49
CA PRO A 228 5.18 9.21 7.48
C PRO A 228 4.71 9.75 6.12
N CYS A 229 3.48 9.43 5.76
CA CYS A 229 2.78 10.08 4.66
C CYS A 229 2.14 11.38 5.11
N HIS A 230 2.53 12.51 4.55
CA HIS A 230 1.87 13.80 4.76
C HIS A 230 0.81 14.00 3.66
N PHE A 231 -0.37 13.45 3.84
CA PHE A 231 -1.39 13.40 2.80
C PHE A 231 -2.04 14.77 2.57
N HIS A 232 -2.10 15.20 1.32
CA HIS A 232 -2.68 16.46 0.87
C HIS A 232 -3.31 16.30 -0.53
N ILE A 233 -4.38 17.04 -0.79
CA ILE A 233 -4.95 17.20 -2.14
C ILE A 233 -4.81 18.66 -2.55
N VAL A 234 -4.05 18.91 -3.61
CA VAL A 234 -3.77 20.27 -4.09
C VAL A 234 -5.05 20.91 -4.63
N GLY A 235 -5.39 22.09 -4.11
CA GLY A 235 -6.61 22.79 -4.48
C GLY A 235 -7.83 22.43 -3.66
N GLU A 236 -7.71 21.49 -2.70
CA GLU A 236 -8.78 21.03 -1.82
C GLU A 236 -8.41 21.14 -0.34
N GLN A 237 -9.41 21.02 0.51
CA GLN A 237 -9.27 20.88 1.96
C GLN A 237 -10.14 19.70 2.40
N PHE A 238 -9.66 18.94 3.38
CA PHE A 238 -10.46 17.89 3.97
C PHE A 238 -11.51 18.50 4.89
N ASP A 239 -12.78 18.23 4.64
CA ASP A 239 -13.89 18.61 5.55
C ASP A 239 -13.67 17.97 6.91
N THR A 240 -13.24 16.71 6.90
CA THR A 240 -12.95 15.96 8.12
C THR A 240 -11.76 15.01 7.95
N VAL A 241 -10.96 14.89 9.02
CA VAL A 241 -9.95 13.85 9.19
C VAL A 241 -10.22 13.13 10.51
N TYR A 242 -10.26 11.81 10.46
CA TYR A 242 -10.45 10.94 11.63
C TYR A 242 -9.18 10.17 11.94
N LEU A 243 -8.75 10.20 13.20
CA LEU A 243 -7.59 9.42 13.69
C LEU A 243 -7.88 7.90 13.80
N GLY A 244 -9.09 7.49 13.62
CA GLY A 244 -9.54 6.12 13.52
C GLY A 244 -10.52 6.04 12.36
N ALA A 245 -11.83 5.92 12.67
CA ALA A 245 -12.88 6.06 11.67
C ALA A 245 -14.09 6.81 12.25
N PRO A 246 -14.96 7.36 11.38
CA PRO A 246 -16.26 7.84 11.83
C PRO A 246 -17.00 6.78 12.68
N PRO A 247 -17.77 7.15 13.72
CA PRO A 247 -18.11 8.50 14.15
C PRO A 247 -17.17 9.13 15.20
N GLY A 248 -15.89 8.73 15.25
CA GLY A 248 -14.92 9.31 16.20
C GLY A 248 -14.84 10.84 16.11
N THR A 249 -14.03 11.46 16.98
CA THR A 249 -13.86 12.91 16.98
C THR A 249 -13.14 13.37 15.71
N PRO A 250 -13.78 14.12 14.81
CA PRO A 250 -13.13 14.61 13.60
C PRO A 250 -12.31 15.88 13.87
N LEU A 251 -11.20 16.01 13.15
CA LEU A 251 -10.57 17.28 12.86
C LEU A 251 -11.27 17.89 11.65
N ARG A 252 -11.48 19.21 11.61
CA ARG A 252 -12.21 19.86 10.51
C ARG A 252 -11.38 20.92 9.81
N GLY A 253 -11.59 21.06 8.49
CA GLY A 253 -10.93 22.07 7.67
C GLY A 253 -9.41 21.85 7.59
N VAL A 254 -8.98 20.62 7.41
CA VAL A 254 -7.57 20.25 7.42
C VAL A 254 -6.99 20.28 6.00
N GLN A 255 -5.88 20.97 5.81
CA GLN A 255 -5.24 21.05 4.50
C GLN A 255 -4.28 19.86 4.23
N THR A 256 -3.48 19.47 5.22
CA THR A 256 -2.50 18.39 5.16
C THR A 256 -2.45 17.70 6.51
N PHE A 257 -2.41 16.38 6.53
CA PHE A 257 -2.27 15.67 7.79
C PHE A 257 -1.34 14.44 7.64
N SER A 258 -0.56 14.19 8.69
CA SER A 258 0.38 13.07 8.70
C SER A 258 -0.31 11.77 9.09
N VAL A 259 -0.16 10.76 8.26
CA VAL A 259 -0.38 9.35 8.60
C VAL A 259 0.96 8.81 9.08
N PRO A 260 1.10 8.37 10.33
CA PRO A 260 2.37 7.81 10.80
C PRO A 260 2.66 6.46 10.15
N ALA A 261 3.95 6.13 9.96
CA ALA A 261 4.35 4.81 9.51
C ALA A 261 3.76 3.72 10.41
N GLY A 262 3.15 2.70 9.83
CA GLY A 262 2.40 1.66 10.53
C GLY A 262 1.00 2.07 10.99
N GLY A 263 0.57 3.29 10.68
CA GLY A 263 -0.73 3.82 11.07
C GLY A 263 -1.73 3.94 9.91
N GLY A 264 -2.94 4.40 10.27
CA GLY A 264 -3.98 4.68 9.28
C GLY A 264 -4.93 5.76 9.75
N MET A 265 -5.53 6.44 8.78
CA MET A 265 -6.48 7.54 9.00
C MET A 265 -7.56 7.54 7.92
N VAL A 266 -8.64 8.28 8.19
CA VAL A 266 -9.72 8.46 7.22
C VAL A 266 -9.87 9.95 6.92
N PHE A 267 -9.90 10.28 5.63
CA PHE A 267 -10.03 11.64 5.11
C PHE A 267 -11.33 11.75 4.32
N GLU A 268 -12.12 12.77 4.57
CA GLU A 268 -13.34 13.05 3.83
C GLU A 268 -13.37 14.48 3.30
N LEU A 269 -13.88 14.62 2.08
CA LEU A 269 -14.18 15.90 1.45
C LEU A 269 -15.41 15.75 0.54
N VAL A 270 -16.06 16.87 0.24
CA VAL A 270 -17.05 16.97 -0.84
C VAL A 270 -16.40 17.73 -1.99
N CYS A 271 -16.44 17.18 -3.18
CA CYS A 271 -15.83 17.79 -4.37
C CYS A 271 -16.79 18.83 -4.95
N ASP A 272 -16.56 20.12 -4.68
CA ASP A 272 -17.49 21.19 -5.07
C ASP A 272 -17.19 21.82 -6.42
N VAL A 273 -15.98 21.63 -6.96
CA VAL A 273 -15.49 22.27 -8.17
C VAL A 273 -14.97 21.21 -9.16
N PRO A 274 -15.35 21.27 -10.44
CA PRO A 274 -14.77 20.36 -11.45
C PRO A 274 -13.31 20.71 -11.72
N GLY A 275 -12.46 19.69 -11.95
CA GLY A 275 -11.03 19.89 -12.22
C GLY A 275 -10.20 18.66 -11.99
N GLU A 276 -8.88 18.85 -12.09
CA GLU A 276 -7.86 17.83 -11.79
C GLU A 276 -7.11 18.25 -10.53
N PHE A 277 -7.20 17.44 -9.49
CA PHE A 277 -6.67 17.73 -8.16
C PHE A 277 -5.58 16.72 -7.82
N PRO A 278 -4.29 17.11 -7.87
CA PRO A 278 -3.22 16.20 -7.46
C PRO A 278 -3.31 15.86 -5.97
N PHE A 279 -3.32 14.58 -5.62
CA PHE A 279 -3.10 14.14 -4.24
C PHE A 279 -1.66 13.65 -4.07
N VAL A 280 -1.03 14.02 -2.97
CA VAL A 280 0.41 13.87 -2.79
C VAL A 280 0.79 13.50 -1.36
N ASN A 281 1.95 12.83 -1.20
CA ASN A 281 2.72 12.98 0.01
C ASN A 281 3.42 14.34 -0.03
N HIS A 282 3.03 15.27 0.86
CA HIS A 282 3.56 16.64 0.89
C HIS A 282 5.00 16.74 1.45
N GLY A 283 5.59 15.67 1.90
CA GLY A 283 7.03 15.50 1.94
C GLY A 283 7.54 15.40 0.51
N PHE A 284 7.74 16.54 -0.19
CA PHE A 284 7.90 16.57 -1.65
C PHE A 284 9.03 15.71 -2.20
N GLY A 285 10.04 15.36 -1.39
CA GLY A 285 11.02 14.33 -1.78
C GLY A 285 10.35 12.97 -2.07
N HIS A 286 9.28 12.64 -1.35
CA HIS A 286 8.48 11.42 -1.55
C HIS A 286 7.51 11.60 -2.73
N GLY A 287 6.84 12.74 -2.84
CA GLY A 287 6.01 13.08 -4.00
C GLY A 287 6.78 12.94 -5.32
N GLN A 288 8.01 13.47 -5.39
CA GLN A 288 8.89 13.38 -6.56
C GLN A 288 9.34 11.94 -6.87
N LYS A 289 9.32 11.05 -5.89
CA LYS A 289 9.63 9.62 -6.05
C LYS A 289 8.43 8.76 -6.41
N GLY A 290 7.24 9.37 -6.60
CA GLY A 290 6.04 8.68 -7.07
C GLY A 290 4.88 8.62 -6.07
N GLY A 291 5.02 9.22 -4.87
CA GLY A 291 3.93 9.39 -3.90
C GLY A 291 2.93 10.46 -4.35
N ILE A 292 2.36 10.28 -5.54
CA ILE A 292 1.45 11.23 -6.21
C ILE A 292 0.38 10.51 -7.04
N GLY A 293 -0.79 11.11 -7.13
CA GLY A 293 -1.87 10.72 -8.04
C GLY A 293 -2.75 11.93 -8.39
N ILE A 294 -3.79 11.73 -9.19
CA ILE A 294 -4.74 12.77 -9.60
C ILE A 294 -6.17 12.28 -9.28
N LEU A 295 -6.93 13.15 -8.63
CA LEU A 295 -8.38 13.04 -8.48
C LEU A 295 -9.01 13.94 -9.54
N VAL A 296 -9.72 13.35 -10.50
CA VAL A 296 -10.49 14.06 -11.52
C VAL A 296 -11.91 14.21 -11.02
N VAL A 297 -12.37 15.45 -10.89
CA VAL A 297 -13.74 15.79 -10.53
C VAL A 297 -14.47 16.23 -11.82
N GLU A 298 -15.39 15.39 -12.27
CA GLU A 298 -16.19 15.63 -13.46
C GLU A 298 -17.39 16.54 -13.13
N GLY A 299 -17.73 17.46 -14.07
CA GLY A 299 -18.85 18.40 -13.91
C GLY A 299 -20.24 17.77 -14.09
#